data_443f5e2b55940dbbe7d411d89f4f8926
#
_entry.id   443f5e2b55940dbbe7d411d89f4f8926
#
_cell.length_a   1.000
_cell.length_b   1.000
_cell.length_c   1.000
_cell.angle_alpha   90.00
_cell.angle_beta   90.00
_cell.angle_gamma   90.00
#
_symmetry.space_group_name_H-M   'P 1'
#
loop_
_entity.id
_entity.type
_entity.pdbx_description
1 polymer ?
#
loop_
_entity_poly.entity_id
_entity_poly.type
_entity_poly.pdbx_seq_one_letter_code
_entity_poly.pdbx_strand_id
1 'polypeptide(L)'
;MSPRPDVTEERKSQILNAAEDVFTKKGFDEARMDDIAGETGLSKGSLYNYFKSKDDLILAILDRIFQREFKIFESLDLASVSATDAIWSFAETTSKDVKVMMRLLPITYEFMGLAFRNKLVQKAFKTYFNHYMDILVPIIQHGIDSGEFRPADAKEVALAMGAIMEGTLLLWVYDKSLVDPEVHIRSGMKLLLEGVKA
;
A
#
# COMPACT_ATOMS: atom_id res chain seq x y z
N MET A 1 3.68 -5.03 33.78
CA MET A 1 4.31 -6.15 33.05
C MET A 1 3.87 -6.02 31.60
N SER A 2 4.73 -5.62 30.67
CA SER A 2 4.42 -5.62 29.23
C SER A 2 4.12 -7.06 28.79
N PRO A 3 3.07 -7.29 27.96
CA PRO A 3 2.84 -8.61 27.40
C PRO A 3 4.09 -9.06 26.65
N ARG A 4 4.50 -10.32 26.81
CA ARG A 4 5.57 -10.90 25.99
C ARG A 4 5.11 -10.81 24.53
N PRO A 5 5.94 -10.29 23.59
CA PRO A 5 5.62 -10.34 22.17
C PRO A 5 5.25 -11.78 21.80
N ASP A 6 4.20 -11.94 21.00
CA ASP A 6 3.84 -13.25 20.49
C ASP A 6 4.98 -13.74 19.59
N VAL A 7 5.71 -14.73 20.06
CA VAL A 7 6.87 -15.33 19.37
C VAL A 7 6.49 -15.73 17.93
N THR A 8 5.22 -16.06 17.70
CA THR A 8 4.67 -16.41 16.38
C THR A 8 4.67 -15.22 15.45
N GLU A 9 4.23 -14.03 15.90
CA GLU A 9 4.20 -12.82 15.07
C GLU A 9 5.61 -12.27 14.82
N GLU A 10 6.52 -12.33 15.79
CA GLU A 10 7.92 -11.97 15.57
C GLU A 10 8.56 -12.88 14.50
N ARG A 11 8.29 -14.20 14.55
CA ARG A 11 8.80 -15.15 13.56
C ARG A 11 8.21 -14.92 12.18
N LYS A 12 6.90 -14.68 12.07
CA LYS A 12 6.28 -14.30 10.79
C LYS A 12 6.93 -13.05 10.21
N SER A 13 7.11 -12.02 11.03
CA SER A 13 7.77 -10.77 10.60
C SER A 13 9.20 -11.01 10.12
N GLN A 14 9.99 -11.82 10.82
CA GLN A 14 11.34 -12.22 10.41
C GLN A 14 11.33 -12.91 9.05
N ILE A 15 10.40 -13.86 8.84
CA ILE A 15 10.27 -14.60 7.58
C ILE A 15 9.86 -13.66 6.44
N LEU A 16 8.89 -12.77 6.67
CA LEU A 16 8.43 -11.83 5.64
C LEU A 16 9.54 -10.85 5.24
N ASN A 17 10.35 -10.35 6.20
CA ASN A 17 11.49 -9.51 5.88
C ASN A 17 12.52 -10.23 5.00
N ALA A 18 12.85 -11.47 5.35
CA ALA A 18 13.76 -12.29 4.54
C ALA A 18 13.19 -12.60 3.15
N ALA A 19 11.88 -12.85 3.06
CA ALA A 19 11.21 -13.07 1.78
C ALA A 19 11.25 -11.82 0.90
N GLU A 20 11.00 -10.63 1.45
CA GLU A 20 11.14 -9.35 0.72
C GLU A 20 12.55 -9.15 0.19
N ASP A 21 13.57 -9.42 1.02
CA ASP A 21 14.97 -9.30 0.61
C ASP A 21 15.35 -10.30 -0.51
N VAL A 22 14.89 -11.54 -0.40
CA VAL A 22 15.12 -12.57 -1.42
C VAL A 22 14.40 -12.22 -2.73
N PHE A 23 13.12 -11.83 -2.67
CA PHE A 23 12.36 -11.43 -3.86
C PHE A 23 12.95 -10.19 -4.53
N THR A 24 13.41 -9.21 -3.75
CA THR A 24 14.06 -8.00 -4.29
C THR A 24 15.38 -8.33 -4.99
N LYS A 25 16.15 -9.30 -4.46
CA LYS A 25 17.46 -9.68 -5.02
C LYS A 25 17.36 -10.60 -6.24
N LYS A 26 16.41 -11.54 -6.24
CA LYS A 26 16.32 -12.62 -7.24
C LYS A 26 15.09 -12.52 -8.16
N GLY A 27 14.12 -11.68 -7.84
CA GLY A 27 12.80 -11.73 -8.44
C GLY A 27 11.94 -12.88 -7.88
N PHE A 28 10.63 -12.76 -8.04
CA PHE A 28 9.70 -13.75 -7.50
C PHE A 28 9.83 -15.12 -8.17
N ASP A 29 9.96 -15.16 -9.50
CA ASP A 29 9.95 -16.42 -10.26
C ASP A 29 11.17 -17.31 -9.91
N GLU A 30 12.36 -16.72 -9.76
CA GLU A 30 13.60 -17.44 -9.46
C GLU A 30 13.81 -17.76 -7.96
N ALA A 31 13.18 -16.99 -7.08
CA ALA A 31 13.29 -17.20 -5.64
C ALA A 31 12.66 -18.53 -5.21
N ARG A 32 13.30 -19.21 -4.28
CA ARG A 32 12.83 -20.49 -3.72
C ARG A 32 12.60 -20.38 -2.22
N MET A 33 11.71 -21.21 -1.67
CA MET A 33 11.50 -21.31 -0.23
C MET A 33 12.82 -21.64 0.52
N ASP A 34 13.71 -22.38 -0.10
CA ASP A 34 15.03 -22.71 0.47
C ASP A 34 15.94 -21.49 0.60
N ASP A 35 15.86 -20.53 -0.33
CA ASP A 35 16.61 -19.27 -0.24
C ASP A 35 16.14 -18.45 0.96
N ILE A 36 14.80 -18.42 1.17
CA ILE A 36 14.19 -17.71 2.28
C ILE A 36 14.52 -18.37 3.62
N ALA A 37 14.51 -19.71 3.68
CA ALA A 37 14.95 -20.44 4.87
C ALA A 37 16.41 -20.12 5.21
N GLY A 38 17.29 -20.08 4.21
CA GLY A 38 18.69 -19.70 4.38
C GLY A 38 18.89 -18.28 4.91
N GLU A 39 18.13 -17.30 4.38
CA GLU A 39 18.20 -15.90 4.79
C GLU A 39 17.69 -15.70 6.24
N THR A 40 16.67 -16.48 6.67
CA THR A 40 16.16 -16.43 8.06
C THR A 40 17.02 -17.19 9.06
N GLY A 41 17.89 -18.09 8.62
CA GLY A 41 18.56 -19.06 9.48
C GLY A 41 17.65 -20.15 10.05
N LEU A 42 16.41 -20.27 9.55
CA LEU A 42 15.46 -21.31 9.97
C LEU A 42 15.66 -22.60 9.17
N SER A 43 15.31 -23.73 9.80
CA SER A 43 15.20 -24.97 9.02
C SER A 43 14.02 -24.86 8.02
N LYS A 44 14.15 -25.55 6.88
CA LYS A 44 13.06 -25.63 5.88
C LYS A 44 11.72 -26.06 6.49
N GLY A 45 11.73 -27.09 7.35
CA GLY A 45 10.52 -27.55 8.05
C GLY A 45 9.91 -26.47 8.95
N SER A 46 10.75 -25.68 9.62
CA SER A 46 10.29 -24.54 10.44
C SER A 46 9.62 -23.46 9.59
N LEU A 47 10.20 -23.10 8.44
CA LEU A 47 9.61 -22.14 7.51
C LEU A 47 8.22 -22.61 7.02
N TYR A 48 8.10 -23.88 6.60
CA TYR A 48 6.84 -24.44 6.11
C TYR A 48 5.75 -24.58 7.17
N ASN A 49 6.07 -24.47 8.46
CA ASN A 49 5.07 -24.38 9.52
C ASN A 49 4.33 -23.04 9.49
N TYR A 50 4.98 -21.97 9.05
CA TYR A 50 4.40 -20.61 8.97
C TYR A 50 3.78 -20.33 7.61
N PHE A 51 4.49 -20.65 6.52
CA PHE A 51 4.08 -20.38 5.15
C PHE A 51 4.25 -21.60 4.26
N LYS A 52 3.17 -22.04 3.62
CA LYS A 52 3.14 -23.29 2.85
C LYS A 52 3.69 -23.14 1.43
N SER A 53 3.71 -21.90 0.91
CA SER A 53 4.09 -21.60 -0.47
C SER A 53 4.67 -20.19 -0.60
N LYS A 54 5.25 -19.90 -1.77
CA LYS A 54 5.62 -18.53 -2.15
C LYS A 54 4.37 -17.63 -2.27
N ASP A 55 3.26 -18.17 -2.73
CA ASP A 55 2.00 -17.43 -2.83
C ASP A 55 1.50 -16.98 -1.45
N ASP A 56 1.63 -17.81 -0.41
CA ASP A 56 1.30 -17.41 0.97
C ASP A 56 2.18 -16.24 1.44
N LEU A 57 3.46 -16.27 1.09
CA LEU A 57 4.39 -15.18 1.42
C LEU A 57 4.03 -13.89 0.70
N ILE A 58 3.72 -13.95 -0.62
CA ILE A 58 3.25 -12.77 -1.37
C ILE A 58 2.02 -12.16 -0.71
N LEU A 59 1.01 -12.99 -0.45
CA LEU A 59 -0.25 -12.50 0.12
C LEU A 59 -0.01 -11.84 1.48
N ALA A 60 0.86 -12.42 2.32
CA ALA A 60 1.20 -11.84 3.62
C ALA A 60 2.05 -10.56 3.50
N ILE A 61 2.93 -10.46 2.50
CA ILE A 61 3.70 -9.24 2.22
C ILE A 61 2.76 -8.14 1.74
N LEU A 62 1.87 -8.43 0.78
CA LEU A 62 0.86 -7.48 0.29
C LEU A 62 -0.05 -7.02 1.42
N ASP A 63 -0.55 -7.94 2.25
CA ASP A 63 -1.38 -7.59 3.40
C ASP A 63 -0.64 -6.64 4.35
N ARG A 64 0.64 -6.91 4.66
CA ARG A 64 1.48 -6.05 5.51
C ARG A 64 1.68 -4.66 4.92
N ILE A 65 1.90 -4.55 3.60
CA ILE A 65 2.03 -3.28 2.90
C ILE A 65 0.70 -2.51 2.99
N PHE A 66 -0.40 -3.14 2.65
CA PHE A 66 -1.73 -2.53 2.61
C PHE A 66 -2.23 -2.11 3.99
N GLN A 67 -2.06 -2.95 5.01
CA GLN A 67 -2.43 -2.62 6.40
C GLN A 67 -1.69 -1.40 6.92
N ARG A 68 -0.43 -1.21 6.53
CA ARG A 68 0.36 -0.04 6.94
C ARG A 68 -0.23 1.25 6.38
N GLU A 69 -0.67 1.25 5.14
CA GLU A 69 -1.24 2.43 4.49
C GLU A 69 -2.58 2.83 5.11
N PHE A 70 -3.39 1.87 5.57
CA PHE A 70 -4.73 2.14 6.09
C PHE A 70 -4.82 2.51 7.57
N LYS A 71 -3.85 2.12 8.40
CA LYS A 71 -3.83 2.44 9.84
C LYS A 71 -4.00 3.93 10.16
N ILE A 72 -3.61 4.78 9.26
CA ILE A 72 -3.67 6.22 9.40
C ILE A 72 -5.11 6.72 9.37
N PHE A 73 -5.93 6.12 8.51
CA PHE A 73 -7.33 6.51 8.34
C PHE A 73 -8.24 6.02 9.46
N GLU A 74 -7.94 4.88 10.06
CA GLU A 74 -8.71 4.31 11.17
C GLU A 74 -8.75 5.24 12.39
N SER A 75 -7.81 6.20 12.46
CA SER A 75 -7.70 7.18 13.55
C SER A 75 -8.34 8.54 13.24
N LEU A 76 -8.84 8.78 12.02
CA LEU A 76 -9.44 10.06 11.63
C LEU A 76 -10.89 10.17 12.10
N ASP A 77 -11.16 11.14 12.97
CA ASP A 77 -12.54 11.53 13.30
C ASP A 77 -13.07 12.51 12.25
N LEU A 78 -13.76 11.98 11.25
CA LEU A 78 -14.34 12.75 10.14
C LEU A 78 -15.40 13.77 10.60
N ALA A 79 -15.92 13.67 11.82
CA ALA A 79 -16.86 14.63 12.35
C ALA A 79 -16.18 15.93 12.82
N SER A 80 -14.87 15.88 13.08
CA SER A 80 -14.09 17.00 13.64
C SER A 80 -13.13 17.65 12.65
N VAL A 81 -12.95 17.07 11.45
CA VAL A 81 -11.93 17.48 10.47
C VAL A 81 -12.61 17.76 9.12
N SER A 82 -12.19 18.83 8.40
CA SER A 82 -12.66 19.09 7.04
C SER A 82 -12.27 17.97 6.08
N ALA A 83 -13.06 17.75 5.02
CA ALA A 83 -12.72 16.75 4.01
C ALA A 83 -11.36 17.06 3.34
N THR A 84 -11.06 18.33 3.09
CA THR A 84 -9.77 18.77 2.57
C THR A 84 -8.63 18.40 3.51
N ASP A 85 -8.75 18.65 4.83
CA ASP A 85 -7.71 18.35 5.80
C ASP A 85 -7.51 16.83 5.96
N ALA A 86 -8.60 16.05 5.92
CA ALA A 86 -8.53 14.59 5.93
C ALA A 86 -7.76 14.05 4.71
N ILE A 87 -8.04 14.57 3.51
CA ILE A 87 -7.34 14.20 2.28
C ILE A 87 -5.85 14.62 2.34
N TRP A 88 -5.55 15.82 2.85
CA TRP A 88 -4.16 16.26 3.01
C TRP A 88 -3.41 15.43 4.04
N SER A 89 -4.04 15.09 5.15
CA SER A 89 -3.45 14.20 6.17
C SER A 89 -3.08 12.84 5.56
N PHE A 90 -3.95 12.30 4.68
CA PHE A 90 -3.64 11.11 3.91
C PHE A 90 -2.43 11.30 3.01
N ALA A 91 -2.44 12.31 2.16
CA ALA A 91 -1.36 12.58 1.21
C ALA A 91 -0.01 12.81 1.92
N GLU A 92 -0.01 13.54 3.05
CA GLU A 92 1.21 13.80 3.82
C GLU A 92 1.76 12.56 4.52
N THR A 93 0.90 11.68 4.99
CA THR A 93 1.37 10.48 5.68
C THR A 93 1.87 9.46 4.68
N THR A 94 1.21 9.31 3.54
CA THR A 94 1.72 8.50 2.43
C THR A 94 3.08 9.05 1.95
N SER A 95 3.27 10.37 1.90
CA SER A 95 4.54 10.97 1.48
C SER A 95 5.68 10.80 2.49
N LYS A 96 5.41 10.78 3.79
CA LYS A 96 6.43 10.53 4.84
C LYS A 96 6.98 9.09 4.77
N ASP A 97 6.14 8.14 4.39
CA ASP A 97 6.52 6.73 4.21
C ASP A 97 7.05 6.42 2.81
N VAL A 98 7.13 7.42 1.90
CA VAL A 98 7.60 7.29 0.51
C VAL A 98 8.93 6.52 0.44
N LYS A 99 9.90 6.79 1.32
CA LYS A 99 11.20 6.08 1.30
C LYS A 99 11.07 4.57 1.53
N VAL A 100 10.17 4.17 2.43
CA VAL A 100 9.91 2.74 2.68
C VAL A 100 9.12 2.15 1.53
N MET A 101 8.12 2.87 1.04
CA MET A 101 7.34 2.51 -0.13
C MET A 101 8.22 2.37 -1.37
N MET A 102 9.14 3.33 -1.62
CA MET A 102 10.10 3.28 -2.73
C MET A 102 11.01 2.05 -2.70
N ARG A 103 11.36 1.54 -1.50
CA ARG A 103 12.12 0.28 -1.37
C ARG A 103 11.29 -0.93 -1.80
N LEU A 104 10.00 -0.92 -1.54
CA LEU A 104 9.09 -2.03 -1.83
C LEU A 104 8.44 -1.94 -3.22
N LEU A 105 8.52 -0.79 -3.89
CA LEU A 105 7.92 -0.59 -5.22
C LEU A 105 8.32 -1.65 -6.25
N PRO A 106 9.61 -2.03 -6.41
CA PRO A 106 9.97 -3.04 -7.40
C PRO A 106 9.23 -4.35 -7.19
N ILE A 107 9.15 -4.82 -5.94
CA ILE A 107 8.43 -6.05 -5.59
C ILE A 107 6.90 -5.88 -5.72
N THR A 108 6.37 -4.69 -5.39
CA THR A 108 4.95 -4.40 -5.55
C THR A 108 4.54 -4.44 -7.03
N TYR A 109 5.33 -3.84 -7.93
CA TYR A 109 5.06 -3.89 -9.38
C TYR A 109 5.23 -5.30 -9.96
N GLU A 110 6.19 -6.08 -9.47
CA GLU A 110 6.30 -7.49 -9.84
C GLU A 110 5.03 -8.27 -9.44
N PHE A 111 4.51 -8.02 -8.23
CA PHE A 111 3.27 -8.64 -7.76
C PHE A 111 2.03 -8.13 -8.51
N MET A 112 1.99 -6.86 -8.90
CA MET A 112 0.94 -6.35 -9.81
C MET A 112 0.99 -7.10 -11.16
N GLY A 113 2.19 -7.33 -11.72
CA GLY A 113 2.37 -8.17 -12.90
C GLY A 113 1.85 -9.61 -12.71
N LEU A 114 2.05 -10.18 -11.53
CA LEU A 114 1.51 -11.51 -11.19
C LEU A 114 -0.01 -11.54 -11.13
N ALA A 115 -0.68 -10.43 -10.77
CA ALA A 115 -2.14 -10.36 -10.69
C ALA A 115 -2.83 -10.68 -12.03
N PHE A 116 -2.16 -10.48 -13.18
CA PHE A 116 -2.69 -10.85 -14.48
C PHE A 116 -2.77 -12.36 -14.72
N ARG A 117 -2.00 -13.17 -13.99
CA ARG A 117 -1.90 -14.63 -14.15
C ARG A 117 -2.20 -15.43 -12.89
N ASN A 118 -2.25 -14.78 -11.71
CA ASN A 118 -2.53 -15.41 -10.42
C ASN A 118 -3.79 -14.82 -9.78
N LYS A 119 -4.87 -15.60 -9.71
CA LYS A 119 -6.16 -15.16 -9.18
C LYS A 119 -6.13 -14.80 -7.68
N LEU A 120 -5.25 -15.42 -6.89
CA LEU A 120 -5.12 -15.10 -5.47
C LEU A 120 -4.52 -13.72 -5.29
N VAL A 121 -3.46 -13.41 -6.05
CA VAL A 121 -2.83 -12.09 -6.05
C VAL A 121 -3.80 -11.03 -6.58
N GLN A 122 -4.52 -11.32 -7.68
CA GLN A 122 -5.57 -10.43 -8.21
C GLN A 122 -6.64 -10.13 -7.16
N LYS A 123 -7.08 -11.15 -6.40
CA LYS A 123 -8.07 -10.98 -5.33
C LYS A 123 -7.52 -10.08 -4.20
N ALA A 124 -6.25 -10.23 -3.83
CA ALA A 124 -5.62 -9.40 -2.79
C ALA A 124 -5.63 -7.92 -3.21
N PHE A 125 -5.21 -7.59 -4.44
CA PHE A 125 -5.29 -6.22 -4.96
C PHE A 125 -6.72 -5.69 -5.03
N LYS A 126 -7.67 -6.52 -5.47
CA LYS A 126 -9.10 -6.12 -5.48
C LYS A 126 -9.59 -5.79 -4.07
N THR A 127 -9.22 -6.58 -3.07
CA THR A 127 -9.58 -6.32 -1.67
C THR A 127 -8.95 -5.01 -1.19
N TYR A 128 -7.69 -4.76 -1.52
CA TYR A 128 -7.01 -3.50 -1.22
C TYR A 128 -7.73 -2.30 -1.84
N PHE A 129 -8.02 -2.32 -3.15
CA PHE A 129 -8.73 -1.23 -3.82
C PHE A 129 -10.14 -1.00 -3.28
N ASN A 130 -10.87 -2.05 -2.95
CA ASN A 130 -12.17 -1.89 -2.30
C ASN A 130 -12.03 -1.17 -0.96
N HIS A 131 -11.08 -1.57 -0.12
CA HIS A 131 -10.84 -0.93 1.16
C HIS A 131 -10.40 0.53 1.03
N TYR A 132 -9.55 0.84 0.05
CA TYR A 132 -9.20 2.21 -0.32
C TYR A 132 -10.45 3.04 -0.65
N MET A 133 -11.36 2.50 -1.46
CA MET A 133 -12.61 3.17 -1.81
C MET A 133 -13.55 3.32 -0.61
N ASP A 134 -13.65 2.31 0.25
CA ASP A 134 -14.47 2.33 1.48
C ASP A 134 -14.02 3.43 2.45
N ILE A 135 -12.76 3.82 2.42
CA ILE A 135 -12.21 4.91 3.22
C ILE A 135 -12.42 6.28 2.55
N LEU A 136 -12.03 6.42 1.29
CA LEU A 136 -11.98 7.74 0.65
C LEU A 136 -13.35 8.24 0.18
N VAL A 137 -14.21 7.37 -0.31
CA VAL A 137 -15.53 7.79 -0.79
C VAL A 137 -16.35 8.50 0.29
N PRO A 138 -16.45 8.00 1.54
CA PRO A 138 -17.14 8.72 2.61
C PRO A 138 -16.55 10.09 2.94
N ILE A 139 -15.20 10.22 2.90
CA ILE A 139 -14.52 11.51 3.15
C ILE A 139 -14.92 12.53 2.09
N ILE A 140 -14.85 12.13 0.81
CA ILE A 140 -15.19 13.00 -0.31
C ILE A 140 -16.67 13.34 -0.30
N GLN A 141 -17.55 12.36 -0.01
CA GLN A 141 -18.98 12.58 0.09
C GLN A 141 -19.32 13.56 1.22
N HIS A 142 -18.65 13.45 2.37
CA HIS A 142 -18.78 14.42 3.46
C HIS A 142 -18.43 15.85 3.00
N GLY A 143 -17.36 16.02 2.22
CA GLY A 143 -16.99 17.33 1.65
C GLY A 143 -18.03 17.88 0.67
N ILE A 144 -18.68 17.02 -0.11
CA ILE A 144 -19.78 17.41 -1.01
C ILE A 144 -21.02 17.81 -0.20
N ASP A 145 -21.41 17.00 0.78
CA ASP A 145 -22.61 17.21 1.60
C ASP A 145 -22.49 18.47 2.48
N SER A 146 -21.30 18.79 2.95
CA SER A 146 -21.00 20.00 3.72
C SER A 146 -20.85 21.27 2.85
N GLY A 147 -20.83 21.14 1.52
CA GLY A 147 -20.61 22.26 0.60
C GLY A 147 -19.15 22.72 0.48
N GLU A 148 -18.21 21.96 1.02
CA GLU A 148 -16.77 22.20 0.87
C GLU A 148 -16.32 21.88 -0.56
N PHE A 149 -16.91 20.84 -1.17
CA PHE A 149 -16.72 20.46 -2.56
C PHE A 149 -17.98 20.70 -3.37
N ARG A 150 -17.79 21.07 -4.63
CA ARG A 150 -18.90 21.15 -5.59
C ARG A 150 -19.52 19.77 -5.83
N PRO A 151 -20.78 19.68 -6.30
CA PRO A 151 -21.38 18.40 -6.66
C PRO A 151 -20.51 17.63 -7.65
N ALA A 152 -20.13 16.42 -7.30
CA ALA A 152 -19.31 15.50 -8.08
C ALA A 152 -19.65 14.06 -7.69
N ASP A 153 -19.19 13.09 -8.48
CA ASP A 153 -19.22 11.69 -8.09
C ASP A 153 -18.03 11.41 -7.17
N ALA A 154 -18.31 11.17 -5.88
CA ALA A 154 -17.27 10.91 -4.86
C ALA A 154 -16.37 9.72 -5.23
N LYS A 155 -16.92 8.71 -5.92
CA LYS A 155 -16.19 7.55 -6.37
C LYS A 155 -15.20 7.89 -7.48
N GLU A 156 -15.61 8.71 -8.45
CA GLU A 156 -14.73 9.16 -9.53
C GLU A 156 -13.60 10.04 -9.00
N VAL A 157 -13.87 10.90 -8.02
CA VAL A 157 -12.83 11.70 -7.35
C VAL A 157 -11.83 10.79 -6.61
N ALA A 158 -12.31 9.78 -5.86
CA ALA A 158 -11.45 8.82 -5.18
C ALA A 158 -10.57 8.02 -6.16
N LEU A 159 -11.14 7.58 -7.29
CA LEU A 159 -10.39 6.90 -8.34
C LEU A 159 -9.31 7.80 -8.96
N ALA A 160 -9.63 9.07 -9.21
CA ALA A 160 -8.66 10.04 -9.72
C ALA A 160 -7.50 10.26 -8.74
N MET A 161 -7.78 10.31 -7.42
CA MET A 161 -6.73 10.40 -6.38
C MET A 161 -5.79 9.19 -6.44
N GLY A 162 -6.34 7.97 -6.51
CA GLY A 162 -5.55 6.75 -6.63
C GLY A 162 -4.72 6.73 -7.90
N ALA A 163 -5.29 7.16 -9.03
CA ALA A 163 -4.58 7.22 -10.31
C ALA A 163 -3.41 8.22 -10.30
N ILE A 164 -3.56 9.36 -9.61
CA ILE A 164 -2.46 10.33 -9.43
C ILE A 164 -1.32 9.71 -8.63
N MET A 165 -1.62 9.03 -7.54
CA MET A 165 -0.61 8.38 -6.71
C MET A 165 0.12 7.28 -7.47
N GLU A 166 -0.64 6.32 -8.01
CA GLU A 166 -0.10 5.17 -8.72
C GLU A 166 0.68 5.59 -9.97
N GLY A 167 0.14 6.52 -10.76
CA GLY A 167 0.81 7.04 -11.94
C GLY A 167 2.11 7.77 -11.61
N THR A 168 2.14 8.54 -10.53
CA THR A 168 3.37 9.25 -10.09
C THR A 168 4.46 8.25 -9.68
N LEU A 169 4.10 7.22 -8.92
CA LEU A 169 5.04 6.18 -8.50
C LEU A 169 5.56 5.36 -9.69
N LEU A 170 4.68 5.03 -10.64
CA LEU A 170 5.07 4.32 -11.86
C LEU A 170 6.03 5.15 -12.71
N LEU A 171 5.77 6.44 -12.91
CA LEU A 171 6.66 7.35 -13.62
C LEU A 171 8.03 7.46 -12.94
N TRP A 172 8.06 7.51 -11.62
CA TRP A 172 9.32 7.51 -10.87
C TRP A 172 10.12 6.20 -11.06
N VAL A 173 9.46 5.05 -11.17
CA VAL A 173 10.15 3.77 -11.47
C VAL A 173 10.82 3.82 -12.85
N TYR A 174 10.18 4.46 -13.84
CA TYR A 174 10.76 4.60 -15.18
C TYR A 174 11.90 5.62 -15.24
N ASP A 175 11.74 6.75 -14.57
CA ASP A 175 12.77 7.80 -14.55
C ASP A 175 12.77 8.58 -13.23
N LYS A 176 13.71 8.23 -12.36
CA LYS A 176 13.89 8.86 -11.05
C LYS A 176 14.34 10.33 -11.13
N SER A 177 14.84 10.77 -12.27
CA SER A 177 15.26 12.17 -12.50
C SER A 177 14.10 13.06 -12.93
N LEU A 178 13.07 12.47 -13.54
CA LEU A 178 11.89 13.17 -14.04
C LEU A 178 10.89 13.48 -12.91
N VAL A 179 10.74 12.55 -11.97
CA VAL A 179 9.66 12.59 -10.97
C VAL A 179 10.21 12.53 -9.56
N ASP A 180 9.83 13.48 -8.72
CA ASP A 180 9.92 13.41 -7.28
C ASP A 180 8.53 13.03 -6.74
N PRO A 181 8.33 11.81 -6.19
CA PRO A 181 7.02 11.35 -5.77
C PRO A 181 6.36 12.24 -4.72
N GLU A 182 7.13 12.76 -3.73
CA GLU A 182 6.60 13.62 -2.68
C GLU A 182 6.04 14.92 -3.26
N VAL A 183 6.81 15.56 -4.14
CA VAL A 183 6.43 16.82 -4.79
C VAL A 183 5.26 16.62 -5.74
N HIS A 184 5.30 15.58 -6.59
CA HIS A 184 4.33 15.41 -7.67
C HIS A 184 3.00 14.82 -7.19
N ILE A 185 2.99 13.92 -6.20
CA ILE A 185 1.75 13.48 -5.53
C ILE A 185 1.05 14.69 -4.91
N ARG A 186 1.78 15.50 -4.15
CA ARG A 186 1.23 16.71 -3.51
C ARG A 186 0.67 17.69 -4.54
N SER A 187 1.40 17.96 -5.62
CA SER A 187 0.95 18.84 -6.69
C SER A 187 -0.29 18.31 -7.41
N GLY A 188 -0.33 17.02 -7.73
CA GLY A 188 -1.47 16.38 -8.36
C GLY A 188 -2.71 16.39 -7.48
N MET A 189 -2.57 16.10 -6.18
CA MET A 189 -3.65 16.21 -5.22
C MET A 189 -4.16 17.65 -5.08
N LYS A 190 -3.25 18.63 -5.06
CA LYS A 190 -3.64 20.05 -5.03
C LYS A 190 -4.49 20.43 -6.24
N LEU A 191 -4.03 20.08 -7.45
CA LEU A 191 -4.77 20.36 -8.69
C LEU A 191 -6.15 19.71 -8.70
N LEU A 192 -6.25 18.45 -8.23
CA LEU A 192 -7.52 17.75 -8.12
C LEU A 192 -8.46 18.44 -7.13
N LEU A 193 -7.98 18.76 -5.93
CA LEU A 193 -8.78 19.42 -4.90
C LEU A 193 -9.24 20.82 -5.32
N GLU A 194 -8.36 21.62 -5.95
CA GLU A 194 -8.74 22.92 -6.53
C GLU A 194 -9.82 22.77 -7.63
N GLY A 195 -9.77 21.66 -8.39
CA GLY A 195 -10.75 21.34 -9.41
C GLY A 195 -12.12 20.94 -8.86
N VAL A 196 -12.23 20.47 -7.62
CA VAL A 196 -13.49 20.05 -6.99
C VAL A 196 -13.99 20.99 -5.88
N LYS A 197 -13.21 21.99 -5.48
CA LYS A 197 -13.65 23.05 -4.55
C LYS A 197 -14.90 23.76 -5.04
N ALA A 198 -15.78 24.09 -4.10
CA ALA A 198 -16.99 24.86 -4.33
C ALA A 198 -16.68 26.34 -4.60
#